data_29ae57f6979f2a2a80bf3efeecfbea52
#
_entry.id   29ae57f6979f2a2a80bf3efeecfbea52
#
_cell.length_a   1.000
_cell.length_b   1.000
_cell.length_c   1.000
_cell.angle_alpha   90.00
_cell.angle_beta   90.00
_cell.angle_gamma   90.00
#
_symmetry.space_group_name_H-M   'P 1'
#
loop_
_entity.id
_entity.type
_entity.pdbx_description
1 polymer ?
#
loop_
_entity_poly.entity_id
_entity_poly.type
_entity_poly.pdbx_seq_one_letter_code
_entity_poly.pdbx_strand_id
1 'polypeptide(L)'
;MPRLISLAAIVSAGALCVACAHEPSSSPSPGSPSFSTSRSSGAVLVVNVSRDTTAQNETPLAVNPANPSNMITGNNDWNYNDGCGVNATFDGGRSWTPTLPSGFIPGITQFTDDPAVPGTGIYEVGGDPAVAFSPDGATAYFTCFGYVGKNVALWLSRSSDGGRSWTAGGPDHPLTLVSAFQGEGKARGSNGQFPDHESITVANDGTIYVPWAHFTGFSAHSPIFIAVSHDGGTSFDLPVKVSSGSVRSDQDARVVVDPATGYAYLTFDNSVQGGKGTALFVSVSTDRGATWSKSFRFATFQNPVCLYPPYCFNISGAPFRAPGSYPAPAFDPTTHRLYVAYTDIVAGTAQVLLTSADVSDITQWSKPAIVAPASGDRINVELSVEPGSGRLDLMTNDRSYSGNTLFDVSYITSADEGSSWATTRVTKTSWDPSAYGVPCSSCANGIRPFIGDYDGIISLPGSAAMTWTGPGKTFGTYPTNLEVYFASVSP
;
A
#
# COMPACT_ATOMS: atom_id res chain seq x y z
N MET A 1 -0.60 -5.69 52.44
CA MET A 1 -1.93 -5.20 52.87
C MET A 1 -2.57 -4.48 51.73
N PRO A 2 -3.64 -4.99 51.17
CA PRO A 2 -4.28 -4.35 50.02
C PRO A 2 -5.39 -3.40 50.49
N ARG A 3 -5.59 -2.31 49.79
CA ARG A 3 -6.78 -1.47 49.94
C ARG A 3 -7.62 -1.58 48.68
N LEU A 4 -8.76 -2.20 48.83
CA LEU A 4 -9.93 -2.12 47.94
C LEU A 4 -10.52 -0.71 48.03
N ILE A 5 -10.94 -0.14 46.91
CA ILE A 5 -11.95 0.93 46.85
C ILE A 5 -13.00 0.56 45.82
N SER A 6 -14.24 0.66 46.29
CA SER A 6 -15.49 0.16 45.73
C SER A 6 -16.00 0.92 44.51
N LEU A 7 -16.80 0.17 43.72
CA LEU A 7 -17.78 0.67 42.74
C LEU A 7 -18.85 1.54 43.43
N ALA A 8 -19.30 2.57 42.70
CA ALA A 8 -20.62 3.16 42.88
C ALA A 8 -21.30 3.26 41.51
N ALA A 9 -22.37 2.51 41.37
CA ALA A 9 -23.31 2.60 40.26
C ALA A 9 -24.27 3.75 40.50
N ILE A 10 -24.56 4.54 39.47
CA ILE A 10 -25.72 5.45 39.47
C ILE A 10 -26.62 5.08 38.31
N VAL A 11 -27.79 4.61 38.70
CA VAL A 11 -28.98 4.44 37.86
C VAL A 11 -29.74 5.75 37.92
N SER A 12 -30.17 6.31 36.81
CA SER A 12 -31.27 7.25 36.77
C SER A 12 -32.18 7.05 35.57
N ALA A 13 -33.42 7.02 35.92
CA ALA A 13 -34.60 6.63 35.18
C ALA A 13 -35.02 7.58 34.06
N GLY A 14 -35.88 7.05 33.19
CA GLY A 14 -36.42 7.64 32.00
C GLY A 14 -37.45 8.76 32.22
N ALA A 15 -37.77 9.40 31.11
CA ALA A 15 -39.04 10.07 30.89
C ALA A 15 -39.50 9.85 29.46
N LEU A 16 -40.64 9.17 29.33
CA LEU A 16 -41.48 9.14 28.13
C LEU A 16 -42.06 10.53 27.86
N CYS A 17 -42.03 10.96 26.62
CA CYS A 17 -42.99 11.92 26.09
C CYS A 17 -43.62 11.37 24.81
N VAL A 18 -44.98 11.35 24.88
CA VAL A 18 -45.88 10.84 23.85
C VAL A 18 -46.21 11.92 22.84
N ALA A 19 -46.17 11.52 21.57
CA ALA A 19 -46.95 11.89 20.39
C ALA A 19 -47.39 13.34 20.13
N CYS A 20 -47.16 13.76 18.92
CA CYS A 20 -48.24 14.24 18.03
C CYS A 20 -47.83 14.01 16.57
N ALA A 21 -48.65 13.27 15.87
CA ALA A 21 -48.57 13.03 14.44
C ALA A 21 -48.97 14.28 13.69
N HIS A 22 -48.19 14.67 12.69
CA HIS A 22 -48.64 15.45 11.53
C HIS A 22 -47.98 14.85 10.30
N GLU A 23 -48.78 14.29 9.42
CA GLU A 23 -48.33 13.91 8.09
C GLU A 23 -48.10 15.18 7.25
N PRO A 24 -46.98 15.25 6.51
CA PRO A 24 -46.92 16.10 5.32
C PRO A 24 -46.92 15.25 4.06
N SER A 25 -47.73 15.72 3.12
CA SER A 25 -47.90 15.31 1.74
C SER A 25 -46.61 14.85 1.03
N SER A 26 -46.70 13.68 0.39
CA SER A 26 -45.72 13.10 -0.50
C SER A 26 -45.46 13.97 -1.73
N SER A 27 -44.25 14.57 -1.76
CA SER A 27 -43.63 14.98 -3.01
C SER A 27 -42.79 13.80 -3.54
N PRO A 28 -42.77 13.53 -4.87
CA PRO A 28 -41.98 12.44 -5.40
C PRO A 28 -40.46 12.74 -5.21
N SER A 29 -39.78 11.84 -4.54
CA SER A 29 -38.31 11.84 -4.46
C SER A 29 -37.72 11.70 -5.86
N PRO A 30 -36.64 12.44 -6.19
CA PRO A 30 -35.86 12.15 -7.39
C PRO A 30 -35.35 10.73 -7.30
N GLY A 31 -35.57 9.91 -8.33
CA GLY A 31 -35.13 8.53 -8.38
C GLY A 31 -33.65 8.43 -8.14
N SER A 32 -33.27 7.59 -7.21
CA SER A 32 -31.86 7.18 -7.01
C SER A 32 -31.33 6.61 -8.32
N PRO A 33 -30.13 7.00 -8.77
CA PRO A 33 -29.56 6.41 -9.96
C PRO A 33 -29.38 4.90 -9.72
N SER A 34 -30.02 4.10 -10.57
CA SER A 34 -29.83 2.65 -10.58
C SER A 34 -28.48 2.34 -11.21
N PHE A 35 -27.48 2.03 -10.41
CA PHE A 35 -26.19 1.54 -10.90
C PHE A 35 -26.37 0.10 -11.38
N SER A 36 -26.26 -0.13 -12.68
CA SER A 36 -26.15 -1.48 -13.22
C SER A 36 -24.70 -1.94 -13.07
N THR A 37 -24.42 -2.82 -12.11
CA THR A 37 -23.15 -3.56 -12.06
C THR A 37 -23.23 -4.68 -13.08
N SER A 38 -22.62 -4.50 -14.25
CA SER A 38 -22.40 -5.61 -15.17
C SER A 38 -21.20 -6.43 -14.68
N ARG A 39 -21.37 -7.74 -14.47
CA ARG A 39 -20.22 -8.65 -14.25
C ARG A 39 -19.57 -8.89 -15.60
N SER A 40 -18.35 -8.39 -15.76
CA SER A 40 -17.52 -8.67 -16.91
C SER A 40 -16.95 -10.10 -16.78
N SER A 41 -16.97 -10.89 -17.87
CA SER A 41 -16.31 -12.20 -17.98
C SER A 41 -14.94 -12.05 -18.63
N GLY A 42 -14.18 -11.02 -18.32
CA GLY A 42 -12.85 -10.78 -18.85
C GLY A 42 -11.92 -11.98 -18.62
N ALA A 43 -10.98 -12.20 -19.52
CA ALA A 43 -9.96 -13.24 -19.33
C ALA A 43 -9.07 -12.89 -18.14
N VAL A 44 -8.93 -13.84 -17.20
CA VAL A 44 -8.12 -13.67 -16.00
C VAL A 44 -7.02 -14.72 -15.98
N LEU A 45 -5.77 -14.28 -16.07
CA LEU A 45 -4.61 -15.10 -15.76
C LEU A 45 -4.28 -14.91 -14.28
N VAL A 46 -4.15 -15.98 -13.52
CA VAL A 46 -3.68 -15.93 -12.11
C VAL A 46 -2.48 -16.84 -11.94
N VAL A 47 -1.40 -16.31 -11.37
CA VAL A 47 -0.14 -17.03 -11.15
C VAL A 47 0.32 -16.80 -9.70
N ASN A 48 0.77 -17.86 -9.04
CA ASN A 48 1.53 -17.75 -7.80
C ASN A 48 2.97 -17.39 -8.17
N VAL A 49 3.46 -16.25 -7.67
CA VAL A 49 4.74 -15.64 -8.02
C VAL A 49 5.87 -16.23 -7.18
N SER A 50 5.79 -16.10 -5.86
CA SER A 50 6.90 -16.40 -4.97
C SER A 50 7.16 -17.91 -4.83
N ARG A 51 6.12 -18.72 -4.65
CA ARG A 51 6.22 -20.18 -4.47
C ARG A 51 7.23 -20.58 -3.40
N ASP A 52 7.28 -19.79 -2.35
CA ASP A 52 8.24 -19.92 -1.27
C ASP A 52 7.67 -20.73 -0.09
N THR A 53 8.56 -21.12 0.83
CA THR A 53 8.22 -21.88 2.04
C THR A 53 7.91 -21.01 3.24
N THR A 54 8.13 -19.69 3.12
CA THR A 54 7.94 -18.69 4.17
C THR A 54 6.91 -17.64 3.75
N ALA A 55 6.49 -16.80 4.69
CA ALA A 55 5.48 -15.80 4.41
C ALA A 55 6.07 -14.62 3.62
N GLN A 56 5.36 -14.19 2.58
CA GLN A 56 5.63 -12.95 1.85
C GLN A 56 4.38 -12.06 1.88
N ASN A 57 4.58 -10.77 1.97
CA ASN A 57 3.52 -9.77 1.90
C ASN A 57 4.06 -8.42 1.40
N GLU A 58 3.16 -7.46 1.19
CA GLU A 58 3.48 -6.13 0.67
C GLU A 58 4.09 -6.21 -0.73
N THR A 59 3.21 -6.20 -1.74
CA THR A 59 3.50 -6.67 -3.09
C THR A 59 3.42 -5.55 -4.14
N PRO A 60 4.32 -4.53 -4.10
CA PRO A 60 4.35 -3.48 -5.12
C PRO A 60 4.63 -4.07 -6.49
N LEU A 61 4.10 -3.46 -7.54
CA LEU A 61 4.26 -3.88 -8.93
C LEU A 61 4.79 -2.73 -9.79
N ALA A 62 5.75 -3.03 -10.64
CA ALA A 62 6.15 -2.14 -11.72
C ALA A 62 6.20 -2.87 -13.06
N VAL A 63 5.75 -2.19 -14.11
CA VAL A 63 5.77 -2.68 -15.49
C VAL A 63 6.76 -1.83 -16.29
N ASN A 64 7.63 -2.47 -17.05
CA ASN A 64 8.56 -1.80 -17.93
C ASN A 64 7.80 -1.08 -19.05
N PRO A 65 7.84 0.26 -19.12
CA PRO A 65 7.05 1.02 -20.08
C PRO A 65 7.49 0.77 -21.54
N ALA A 66 8.74 0.38 -21.78
CA ALA A 66 9.24 0.04 -23.11
C ALA A 66 8.94 -1.42 -23.50
N ASN A 67 8.68 -2.30 -22.54
CA ASN A 67 8.38 -3.72 -22.77
C ASN A 67 7.41 -4.24 -21.70
N PRO A 68 6.09 -4.14 -21.91
CA PRO A 68 5.10 -4.58 -20.92
C PRO A 68 5.12 -6.07 -20.57
N SER A 69 5.87 -6.89 -21.31
CA SER A 69 6.11 -8.29 -20.93
C SER A 69 7.12 -8.43 -19.79
N ASN A 70 7.91 -7.39 -19.51
CA ASN A 70 8.85 -7.32 -18.41
C ASN A 70 8.21 -6.55 -17.24
N MET A 71 8.10 -7.22 -16.11
CA MET A 71 7.55 -6.66 -14.87
C MET A 71 8.40 -7.11 -13.69
N ILE A 72 8.37 -6.35 -12.62
CA ILE A 72 8.98 -6.70 -11.33
C ILE A 72 7.97 -6.50 -10.22
N THR A 73 8.05 -7.33 -9.18
CA THR A 73 7.29 -7.16 -7.93
C THR A 73 8.22 -7.38 -6.75
N GLY A 74 8.11 -6.49 -5.76
CA GLY A 74 8.78 -6.68 -4.47
C GLY A 74 7.92 -7.50 -3.51
N ASN A 75 8.50 -7.88 -2.39
CA ASN A 75 7.79 -8.42 -1.23
C ASN A 75 8.65 -8.34 0.03
N ASN A 76 8.03 -8.20 1.19
CA ASN A 76 8.67 -8.64 2.43
C ASN A 76 8.84 -10.14 2.38
N ASP A 77 9.95 -10.63 2.87
CA ASP A 77 10.20 -12.05 3.03
C ASP A 77 10.46 -12.36 4.50
N TRP A 78 9.47 -12.95 5.14
CA TRP A 78 9.47 -13.31 6.55
C TRP A 78 10.19 -14.65 6.81
N ASN A 79 11.28 -14.87 6.07
CA ASN A 79 12.18 -15.96 6.34
C ASN A 79 12.90 -15.72 7.68
N TYR A 80 13.98 -16.39 7.99
CA TYR A 80 14.64 -16.26 9.31
C TYR A 80 15.30 -14.89 9.56
N ASN A 81 15.21 -13.94 8.67
CA ASN A 81 15.80 -12.61 8.82
C ASN A 81 14.90 -11.45 8.40
N ASP A 82 13.59 -11.66 8.16
CA ASP A 82 12.64 -10.61 7.75
C ASP A 82 13.20 -9.73 6.61
N GLY A 83 13.64 -10.35 5.52
CA GLY A 83 14.28 -9.66 4.41
C GLY A 83 13.30 -9.06 3.41
N CYS A 84 13.87 -8.48 2.33
CA CYS A 84 13.13 -8.07 1.15
C CYS A 84 13.46 -8.99 -0.02
N GLY A 85 12.45 -9.37 -0.79
CA GLY A 85 12.56 -10.13 -2.03
C GLY A 85 12.13 -9.32 -3.24
N VAL A 86 12.59 -9.73 -4.41
CA VAL A 86 12.10 -9.23 -5.69
C VAL A 86 11.99 -10.36 -6.71
N ASN A 87 10.92 -10.34 -7.48
CA ASN A 87 10.65 -11.30 -8.53
C ASN A 87 10.50 -10.57 -9.86
N ALA A 88 10.98 -11.17 -10.96
CA ALA A 88 10.87 -10.62 -12.28
C ALA A 88 10.20 -11.60 -13.26
N THR A 89 9.46 -11.06 -14.23
CA THR A 89 8.90 -11.78 -15.37
C THR A 89 9.32 -11.11 -16.67
N PHE A 90 9.38 -11.90 -17.75
CA PHE A 90 9.71 -11.45 -19.10
C PHE A 90 8.73 -11.97 -20.15
N ASP A 91 7.63 -12.57 -19.70
CA ASP A 91 6.62 -13.21 -20.54
C ASP A 91 5.18 -12.72 -20.24
N GLY A 92 5.06 -11.52 -19.67
CA GLY A 92 3.77 -10.92 -19.33
C GLY A 92 3.11 -11.56 -18.11
N GLY A 93 3.92 -12.00 -17.15
CA GLY A 93 3.45 -12.55 -15.88
C GLY A 93 3.07 -14.03 -15.91
N ARG A 94 3.33 -14.75 -16.99
CA ARG A 94 3.04 -16.19 -17.06
C ARG A 94 3.99 -17.02 -16.22
N SER A 95 5.25 -16.58 -16.12
CA SER A 95 6.25 -17.16 -15.23
C SER A 95 7.04 -16.08 -14.53
N TRP A 96 7.46 -16.37 -13.31
CA TRP A 96 8.21 -15.45 -12.46
C TRP A 96 9.43 -16.16 -11.90
N THR A 97 10.50 -15.38 -11.72
CA THR A 97 11.77 -15.88 -11.17
C THR A 97 12.20 -14.94 -10.05
N PRO A 98 12.52 -15.44 -8.84
CA PRO A 98 13.17 -14.64 -7.82
C PRO A 98 14.55 -14.22 -8.35
N THR A 99 14.85 -12.93 -8.26
CA THR A 99 16.09 -12.35 -8.79
C THR A 99 17.02 -11.83 -7.69
N LEU A 100 16.48 -11.69 -6.49
CA LEU A 100 17.24 -11.65 -5.25
C LEU A 100 16.89 -12.90 -4.46
N PRO A 101 17.87 -13.58 -3.86
CA PRO A 101 17.58 -14.64 -2.89
C PRO A 101 16.71 -14.09 -1.76
N SER A 102 15.75 -14.89 -1.36
CA SER A 102 14.81 -14.56 -0.29
C SER A 102 15.55 -14.11 0.97
N GLY A 103 15.08 -13.04 1.58
CA GLY A 103 15.72 -12.49 2.76
C GLY A 103 17.15 -11.97 2.57
N PHE A 104 17.57 -11.76 1.32
CA PHE A 104 18.93 -11.39 1.00
C PHE A 104 19.00 -10.27 -0.04
N ILE A 105 19.68 -9.19 0.29
CA ILE A 105 20.03 -8.11 -0.63
C ILE A 105 21.55 -7.98 -0.67
N PRO A 106 22.18 -8.25 -1.82
CA PRO A 106 23.65 -8.24 -1.93
C PRO A 106 24.26 -6.91 -1.49
N GLY A 107 25.24 -6.99 -0.59
CA GLY A 107 25.96 -5.84 -0.03
C GLY A 107 25.19 -5.08 1.06
N ILE A 108 23.97 -5.44 1.38
CA ILE A 108 23.13 -4.80 2.39
C ILE A 108 22.91 -5.71 3.58
N THR A 109 22.28 -6.88 3.39
CA THR A 109 21.95 -7.80 4.48
C THR A 109 23.08 -8.79 4.77
N GLN A 110 23.22 -9.18 6.03
CA GLN A 110 24.16 -10.21 6.45
C GLN A 110 23.57 -11.63 6.39
N PHE A 111 22.28 -11.77 6.15
CA PHE A 111 21.58 -13.04 6.07
C PHE A 111 21.16 -13.37 4.64
N THR A 112 20.94 -14.65 4.39
CA THR A 112 20.26 -15.16 3.20
C THR A 112 19.16 -16.12 3.66
N ASP A 113 18.33 -16.59 2.75
CA ASP A 113 17.35 -17.65 3.00
C ASP A 113 17.97 -19.03 3.25
N ASP A 114 19.27 -19.21 2.96
CA ASP A 114 20.04 -20.39 3.33
C ASP A 114 20.98 -20.07 4.51
N PRO A 115 20.75 -20.65 5.72
CA PRO A 115 21.58 -20.40 6.89
C PRO A 115 23.04 -20.86 6.72
N ALA A 116 23.33 -21.70 5.72
CA ALA A 116 24.70 -22.11 5.39
C ALA A 116 25.45 -21.09 4.50
N VAL A 117 24.72 -20.12 3.94
CA VAL A 117 25.26 -19.10 3.05
C VAL A 117 25.20 -17.73 3.73
N PRO A 118 26.32 -17.15 4.16
CA PRO A 118 26.31 -15.81 4.75
C PRO A 118 26.05 -14.75 3.68
N GLY A 119 25.29 -13.72 4.06
CA GLY A 119 25.13 -12.51 3.27
C GLY A 119 26.44 -11.68 3.26
N THR A 120 26.48 -10.71 2.36
CA THR A 120 27.68 -9.88 2.14
C THR A 120 27.56 -8.47 2.74
N GLY A 121 26.39 -8.12 3.28
CA GLY A 121 26.11 -6.82 3.90
C GLY A 121 26.20 -6.86 5.42
N ILE A 122 25.72 -5.79 6.04
CA ILE A 122 25.79 -5.59 7.50
C ILE A 122 24.41 -5.51 8.16
N TYR A 123 23.35 -5.28 7.43
CA TYR A 123 21.99 -5.14 7.99
C TYR A 123 21.38 -6.50 8.31
N GLU A 124 20.69 -6.57 9.43
CA GLU A 124 20.11 -7.82 9.96
C GLU A 124 18.71 -8.09 9.44
N VAL A 125 17.96 -7.02 9.10
CA VAL A 125 16.53 -7.07 8.73
C VAL A 125 16.28 -6.11 7.59
N GLY A 126 15.32 -6.43 6.75
CA GLY A 126 14.80 -5.56 5.71
C GLY A 126 13.27 -5.59 5.68
N GLY A 127 12.66 -4.62 5.03
CA GLY A 127 11.21 -4.55 4.90
C GLY A 127 10.74 -3.41 4.00
N ASP A 128 9.44 -3.41 3.75
CA ASP A 128 8.68 -2.42 3.02
C ASP A 128 9.23 -2.14 1.60
N PRO A 129 9.28 -3.16 0.71
CA PRO A 129 9.85 -2.99 -0.61
C PRO A 129 9.00 -2.06 -1.48
N ALA A 130 9.67 -1.29 -2.36
CA ALA A 130 9.01 -0.59 -3.44
C ALA A 130 9.80 -0.73 -4.75
N VAL A 131 9.10 -0.73 -5.89
CA VAL A 131 9.68 -1.00 -7.21
C VAL A 131 9.22 0.03 -8.24
N ALA A 132 10.10 0.35 -9.19
CA ALA A 132 9.78 1.22 -10.32
C ALA A 132 10.65 0.89 -11.55
N PHE A 133 10.27 1.42 -12.71
CA PHE A 133 11.13 1.51 -13.89
C PHE A 133 11.41 2.97 -14.24
N SER A 134 12.54 3.21 -14.89
CA SER A 134 12.78 4.47 -15.60
C SER A 134 11.78 4.62 -16.76
N PRO A 135 11.46 5.86 -17.17
CA PRO A 135 10.49 6.11 -18.25
C PRO A 135 10.85 5.47 -19.59
N ASP A 136 12.13 5.29 -19.87
CA ASP A 136 12.64 4.60 -21.06
C ASP A 136 12.71 3.07 -20.89
N GLY A 137 12.38 2.55 -19.70
CA GLY A 137 12.44 1.14 -19.36
C GLY A 137 13.85 0.54 -19.24
N ALA A 138 14.90 1.37 -19.35
CA ALA A 138 16.29 0.91 -19.34
C ALA A 138 16.76 0.49 -17.94
N THR A 139 16.21 1.09 -16.88
CA THR A 139 16.59 0.82 -15.50
C THR A 139 15.38 0.41 -14.67
N ALA A 140 15.49 -0.71 -13.99
CA ALA A 140 14.58 -1.08 -12.90
C ALA A 140 15.16 -0.63 -11.55
N TYR A 141 14.29 -0.19 -10.66
CA TYR A 141 14.62 0.27 -9.32
C TYR A 141 13.92 -0.57 -8.27
N PHE A 142 14.64 -0.84 -7.20
CA PHE A 142 14.15 -1.55 -6.03
C PHE A 142 14.63 -0.82 -4.77
N THR A 143 13.74 -0.41 -3.90
CA THR A 143 14.05 0.21 -2.61
C THR A 143 13.49 -0.62 -1.47
N CYS A 144 14.17 -0.60 -0.35
CA CYS A 144 13.83 -1.32 0.87
C CYS A 144 14.60 -0.69 2.02
N PHE A 145 14.13 -0.84 3.26
CA PHE A 145 14.92 -0.45 4.42
C PHE A 145 15.58 -1.65 5.10
N GLY A 146 16.56 -1.37 5.96
CA GLY A 146 17.16 -2.37 6.85
C GLY A 146 17.84 -1.72 8.04
N TYR A 147 18.10 -2.50 9.07
CA TYR A 147 18.75 -2.02 10.28
C TYR A 147 19.79 -3.00 10.83
N VAL A 148 20.76 -2.45 11.55
CA VAL A 148 21.72 -3.19 12.37
C VAL A 148 21.94 -2.43 13.66
N GLY A 149 21.54 -3.00 14.78
CA GLY A 149 21.62 -2.34 16.08
C GLY A 149 20.83 -1.02 16.08
N LYS A 150 21.55 0.11 16.11
CA LYS A 150 20.98 1.47 16.10
C LYS A 150 20.95 2.13 14.71
N ASN A 151 21.58 1.50 13.75
CA ASN A 151 21.69 2.06 12.40
C ASN A 151 20.56 1.51 11.55
N VAL A 152 19.80 2.41 10.96
CA VAL A 152 18.74 2.11 10.01
C VAL A 152 19.05 2.84 8.71
N ALA A 153 18.86 2.20 7.60
CA ALA A 153 19.06 2.77 6.28
C ALA A 153 17.88 2.43 5.37
N LEU A 154 17.57 3.36 4.51
CA LEU A 154 16.72 3.18 3.34
C LEU A 154 17.65 3.27 2.13
N TRP A 155 17.61 2.30 1.23
CA TRP A 155 18.54 2.22 0.10
C TRP A 155 17.80 1.98 -1.21
N LEU A 156 18.53 2.16 -2.31
CA LEU A 156 18.07 1.90 -3.67
C LEU A 156 19.05 0.97 -4.37
N SER A 157 18.53 -0.12 -4.92
CA SER A 157 19.24 -0.99 -5.88
C SER A 157 18.74 -0.72 -7.29
N ARG A 158 19.60 -0.94 -8.28
CA ARG A 158 19.30 -0.72 -9.70
C ARG A 158 19.60 -1.98 -10.50
N SER A 159 18.82 -2.18 -11.56
CA SER A 159 19.02 -3.23 -12.54
C SER A 159 18.99 -2.64 -13.94
N SER A 160 19.96 -2.97 -14.77
CA SER A 160 20.03 -2.57 -16.19
C SER A 160 19.57 -3.65 -17.15
N ASP A 161 19.06 -4.79 -16.63
CA ASP A 161 18.65 -5.96 -17.41
C ASP A 161 17.19 -6.38 -17.15
N GLY A 162 16.39 -5.40 -16.70
CA GLY A 162 14.96 -5.59 -16.46
C GLY A 162 14.63 -6.35 -15.19
N GLY A 163 15.52 -6.34 -14.20
CA GLY A 163 15.34 -7.01 -12.92
C GLY A 163 15.91 -8.42 -12.86
N ARG A 164 16.75 -8.87 -13.82
CA ARG A 164 17.42 -10.17 -13.75
C ARG A 164 18.56 -10.16 -12.74
N SER A 165 19.28 -9.07 -12.67
CA SER A 165 20.35 -8.84 -11.69
C SER A 165 20.29 -7.46 -11.11
N TRP A 166 20.79 -7.29 -9.89
CA TRP A 166 20.72 -6.06 -9.14
C TRP A 166 22.09 -5.61 -8.66
N THR A 167 22.29 -4.31 -8.57
CA THR A 167 23.54 -3.76 -8.02
C THR A 167 23.70 -4.21 -6.57
N ALA A 168 24.85 -4.81 -6.30
CA ALA A 168 25.28 -5.15 -4.95
C ALA A 168 26.22 -4.06 -4.41
N GLY A 169 26.29 -3.90 -3.10
CA GLY A 169 27.30 -3.08 -2.46
C GLY A 169 28.70 -3.61 -2.79
N GLY A 170 29.63 -2.69 -3.05
CA GLY A 170 31.03 -3.03 -3.37
C GLY A 170 31.67 -2.01 -4.29
N PRO A 171 33.00 -2.08 -4.52
CA PRO A 171 33.70 -1.07 -5.31
C PRO A 171 33.24 -0.99 -6.78
N ASP A 172 32.79 -2.11 -7.34
CA ASP A 172 32.35 -2.19 -8.74
C ASP A 172 30.83 -2.00 -8.90
N HIS A 173 30.09 -2.06 -7.81
CA HIS A 173 28.62 -1.95 -7.79
C HIS A 173 28.19 -1.12 -6.58
N PRO A 174 28.36 0.20 -6.62
CA PRO A 174 28.04 1.06 -5.49
C PRO A 174 26.54 1.06 -5.22
N LEU A 175 26.22 0.76 -3.97
CA LEU A 175 24.86 0.91 -3.47
C LEU A 175 24.53 2.38 -3.29
N THR A 176 23.39 2.83 -3.77
CA THR A 176 22.91 4.18 -3.50
C THR A 176 22.15 4.18 -2.17
N LEU A 177 22.60 4.96 -1.23
CA LEU A 177 21.93 5.17 0.05
C LEU A 177 20.94 6.33 -0.08
N VAL A 178 19.65 6.05 0.10
CA VAL A 178 18.60 7.08 0.07
C VAL A 178 18.66 7.94 1.32
N SER A 179 18.69 7.31 2.49
CA SER A 179 18.86 8.00 3.77
C SER A 179 19.42 7.04 4.80
N ALA A 180 20.24 7.55 5.73
CA ALA A 180 20.71 6.79 6.88
C ALA A 180 20.20 7.43 8.16
N PHE A 181 19.70 6.59 9.08
CA PHE A 181 19.18 7.01 10.36
C PHE A 181 20.06 6.47 11.46
N GLN A 182 20.18 7.25 12.54
CA GLN A 182 20.78 6.75 13.77
C GLN A 182 19.71 6.73 14.85
N GLY A 183 19.33 5.56 15.26
CA GLY A 183 18.32 5.35 16.27
C GLY A 183 18.83 4.55 17.45
N GLU A 184 18.09 4.58 18.55
CA GLU A 184 18.35 3.73 19.69
C GLU A 184 17.52 2.45 19.58
N GLY A 185 18.17 1.35 19.27
CA GLY A 185 17.60 0.04 19.47
C GLY A 185 16.87 -0.56 18.30
N LYS A 186 16.36 -1.71 18.55
CA LYS A 186 15.74 -2.61 17.60
C LYS A 186 14.37 -2.10 17.21
N ALA A 187 14.10 -2.04 15.93
CA ALA A 187 12.78 -1.95 15.37
C ALA A 187 11.75 -1.03 16.09
N ARG A 188 10.60 -0.86 15.52
CA ARG A 188 9.42 -0.25 16.12
C ARG A 188 9.31 -0.43 17.63
N GLY A 189 9.46 0.64 18.40
CA GLY A 189 9.29 0.62 19.84
C GLY A 189 10.52 0.97 20.68
N SER A 190 11.68 1.14 20.07
CA SER A 190 12.83 1.77 20.73
C SER A 190 12.85 3.26 20.39
N ASN A 191 13.50 4.09 21.20
CA ASN A 191 13.60 5.54 20.99
C ASN A 191 14.32 5.94 19.69
N GLY A 192 14.34 5.03 18.70
CA GLY A 192 14.99 5.18 17.43
C GLY A 192 14.15 5.86 16.37
N GLN A 193 14.83 6.34 15.37
CA GLN A 193 14.22 6.78 14.12
C GLN A 193 14.03 5.55 13.23
N PHE A 194 12.89 5.46 12.55
CA PHE A 194 12.55 4.31 11.72
C PHE A 194 11.78 4.78 10.49
N PRO A 195 12.25 4.49 9.26
CA PRO A 195 11.46 4.65 8.05
C PRO A 195 10.44 3.52 7.99
N ASP A 196 9.25 3.80 7.50
CA ASP A 196 8.16 2.84 7.38
C ASP A 196 7.37 3.19 6.13
N HIS A 197 6.95 2.19 5.39
CA HIS A 197 6.07 2.32 4.26
C HIS A 197 6.58 3.31 3.20
N GLU A 198 7.79 3.08 2.72
CA GLU A 198 8.33 3.85 1.62
C GLU A 198 7.67 3.48 0.29
N SER A 199 7.63 4.44 -0.61
CA SER A 199 7.25 4.23 -2.00
C SER A 199 8.28 4.81 -2.96
N ILE A 200 8.19 4.48 -4.23
CA ILE A 200 9.08 5.02 -5.27
C ILE A 200 8.29 5.44 -6.50
N THR A 201 8.59 6.63 -7.01
CA THR A 201 8.04 7.11 -8.28
C THR A 201 9.16 7.72 -9.12
N VAL A 202 9.19 7.39 -10.41
CA VAL A 202 10.13 7.94 -11.37
C VAL A 202 9.36 8.81 -12.36
N ALA A 203 9.67 10.11 -12.38
CA ALA A 203 9.07 11.06 -13.30
C ALA A 203 9.65 10.92 -14.72
N ASN A 204 8.94 11.47 -15.73
CA ASN A 204 9.37 11.40 -17.14
C ASN A 204 10.73 12.04 -17.41
N ASP A 205 11.18 12.98 -16.59
CA ASP A 205 12.50 13.60 -16.66
C ASP A 205 13.61 12.82 -15.94
N GLY A 206 13.26 11.64 -15.38
CA GLY A 206 14.18 10.78 -14.64
C GLY A 206 14.34 11.14 -13.16
N THR A 207 13.62 12.16 -12.66
CA THR A 207 13.61 12.45 -11.22
C THR A 207 12.97 11.31 -10.44
N ILE A 208 13.66 10.83 -9.40
CA ILE A 208 13.18 9.75 -8.52
C ILE A 208 12.74 10.35 -7.19
N TYR A 209 11.54 10.03 -6.79
CA TYR A 209 10.94 10.42 -5.52
C TYR A 209 10.80 9.21 -4.61
N VAL A 210 11.35 9.28 -3.41
CA VAL A 210 11.22 8.23 -2.39
C VAL A 210 10.71 8.87 -1.10
N PRO A 211 9.40 8.90 -0.86
CA PRO A 211 8.81 9.32 0.40
C PRO A 211 8.68 8.16 1.38
N TRP A 212 8.62 8.47 2.68
CA TRP A 212 8.34 7.50 3.76
C TRP A 212 7.74 8.17 4.98
N ALA A 213 7.09 7.38 5.84
CA ALA A 213 6.71 7.79 7.18
C ALA A 213 7.92 7.67 8.11
N HIS A 214 8.33 8.77 8.73
CA HIS A 214 9.52 8.85 9.56
C HIS A 214 9.15 8.78 11.04
N PHE A 215 9.11 7.58 11.59
CA PHE A 215 8.82 7.38 13.01
C PHE A 215 9.95 7.92 13.89
N THR A 216 9.59 8.65 14.94
CA THR A 216 10.53 9.24 15.92
C THR A 216 10.17 8.79 17.34
N GLY A 217 10.92 7.83 17.86
CA GLY A 217 10.75 7.35 19.23
C GLY A 217 9.46 6.57 19.48
N PHE A 218 9.05 6.52 20.76
CA PHE A 218 7.82 5.84 21.20
C PHE A 218 6.53 6.63 20.93
N SER A 219 6.64 7.85 20.47
CA SER A 219 5.46 8.65 20.14
C SER A 219 4.91 8.23 18.77
N ALA A 220 3.59 8.25 18.60
CA ALA A 220 2.93 8.08 17.32
C ALA A 220 3.23 9.25 16.35
N HIS A 221 4.46 9.80 16.41
CA HIS A 221 4.92 10.86 15.54
C HIS A 221 5.65 10.23 14.36
N SER A 222 5.03 10.28 13.21
CA SER A 222 5.57 9.78 11.94
C SER A 222 5.34 10.83 10.84
N PRO A 223 6.02 11.99 10.88
CA PRO A 223 5.92 12.94 9.78
C PRO A 223 6.42 12.31 8.47
N ILE A 224 5.86 12.74 7.34
CA ILE A 224 6.33 12.33 6.03
C ILE A 224 7.62 13.07 5.67
N PHE A 225 8.63 12.31 5.30
CA PHE A 225 9.87 12.78 4.68
C PHE A 225 9.96 12.25 3.26
N ILE A 226 10.76 12.89 2.44
CA ILE A 226 11.06 12.50 1.08
C ILE A 226 12.50 12.77 0.74
N ALA A 227 13.16 11.83 0.06
CA ALA A 227 14.43 12.02 -0.62
C ALA A 227 14.20 12.04 -2.13
N VAL A 228 14.94 12.85 -2.85
CA VAL A 228 14.83 13.01 -4.29
C VAL A 228 16.18 12.80 -4.96
N SER A 229 16.18 12.10 -6.07
CA SER A 229 17.38 11.95 -6.94
C SER A 229 17.11 12.60 -8.30
N HIS A 230 18.10 13.31 -8.81
CA HIS A 230 18.08 13.96 -10.12
C HIS A 230 19.07 13.34 -11.12
N ASP A 231 19.72 12.22 -10.74
CA ASP A 231 20.79 11.58 -11.48
C ASP A 231 20.59 10.06 -11.69
N GLY A 232 19.31 9.65 -11.75
CA GLY A 232 18.95 8.24 -11.98
C GLY A 232 19.26 7.34 -10.80
N GLY A 233 19.16 7.86 -9.58
CA GLY A 233 19.39 7.12 -8.34
C GLY A 233 20.87 6.92 -8.01
N THR A 234 21.78 7.72 -8.59
CA THR A 234 23.21 7.67 -8.23
C THR A 234 23.46 8.38 -6.91
N SER A 235 22.75 9.48 -6.67
CA SER A 235 22.74 10.20 -5.40
C SER A 235 21.35 10.72 -5.07
N PHE A 236 21.13 11.06 -3.80
CA PHE A 236 19.89 11.66 -3.30
C PHE A 236 20.20 12.95 -2.57
N ASP A 237 19.33 13.92 -2.72
CA ASP A 237 19.33 15.14 -1.91
C ASP A 237 19.05 14.81 -0.44
N LEU A 238 19.37 15.73 0.46
CA LEU A 238 19.01 15.58 1.85
C LEU A 238 17.49 15.50 2.01
N PRO A 239 16.97 14.57 2.83
CA PRO A 239 15.55 14.39 3.01
C PRO A 239 14.84 15.68 3.47
N VAL A 240 13.71 15.98 2.83
CA VAL A 240 12.85 17.11 3.18
C VAL A 240 11.61 16.60 3.91
N LYS A 241 11.25 17.28 5.00
CA LYS A 241 9.99 17.04 5.68
C LYS A 241 8.84 17.67 4.90
N VAL A 242 7.86 16.87 4.48
CA VAL A 242 6.70 17.31 3.70
C VAL A 242 5.51 17.65 4.57
N SER A 243 5.15 16.76 5.51
CA SER A 243 3.96 16.98 6.34
C SER A 243 4.11 18.18 7.26
N SER A 244 3.02 18.97 7.41
CA SER A 244 3.03 20.17 8.25
C SER A 244 3.09 19.84 9.73
N GLY A 245 3.56 20.78 10.57
CA GLY A 245 3.77 20.55 12.01
C GLY A 245 2.53 20.23 12.85
N SER A 246 1.32 20.43 12.31
CA SER A 246 0.05 20.04 12.94
C SER A 246 -0.42 18.62 12.59
N VAL A 247 0.18 18.01 11.57
CA VAL A 247 -0.09 16.66 11.07
C VAL A 247 1.11 15.81 11.44
N ARG A 248 0.94 14.78 12.25
CA ARG A 248 2.07 14.14 12.93
C ARG A 248 2.06 12.62 12.95
N SER A 249 0.92 12.01 12.65
CA SER A 249 0.74 10.55 12.69
C SER A 249 0.42 10.10 11.27
N ASP A 250 1.38 10.31 10.38
CA ASP A 250 1.22 10.19 8.94
C ASP A 250 1.77 8.84 8.46
N GLN A 251 1.15 8.28 7.43
CA GLN A 251 1.54 7.01 6.83
C GLN A 251 1.23 7.01 5.34
N ASP A 252 1.71 5.98 4.62
CA ASP A 252 1.44 5.69 3.22
C ASP A 252 1.60 6.91 2.30
N ALA A 253 2.81 7.44 2.27
CA ALA A 253 3.15 8.55 1.40
C ALA A 253 3.41 8.06 -0.02
N ARG A 254 2.63 8.57 -0.99
CA ARG A 254 2.77 8.23 -2.41
C ARG A 254 2.84 9.47 -3.28
N VAL A 255 3.74 9.45 -4.25
CA VAL A 255 3.91 10.54 -5.23
C VAL A 255 3.36 10.11 -6.57
N VAL A 256 2.59 10.99 -7.20
CA VAL A 256 2.30 10.95 -8.64
C VAL A 256 2.77 12.24 -9.29
N VAL A 257 3.18 12.16 -10.55
CA VAL A 257 3.75 13.30 -11.28
C VAL A 257 2.92 13.57 -12.52
N ASP A 258 2.56 14.83 -12.73
CA ASP A 258 1.99 15.29 -14.00
C ASP A 258 3.09 15.25 -15.08
N PRO A 259 2.96 14.41 -16.10
CA PRO A 259 3.99 14.26 -17.12
C PRO A 259 4.16 15.52 -18.00
N ALA A 260 3.17 16.42 -18.03
CA ALA A 260 3.22 17.63 -18.84
C ALA A 260 3.95 18.79 -18.14
N THR A 261 3.74 18.94 -16.83
CA THR A 261 4.31 20.04 -16.05
C THR A 261 5.52 19.63 -15.21
N GLY A 262 5.67 18.33 -14.91
CA GLY A 262 6.63 17.82 -13.95
C GLY A 262 6.24 18.12 -12.49
N TYR A 263 5.05 18.65 -12.25
CA TYR A 263 4.56 18.87 -10.87
C TYR A 263 4.30 17.55 -10.17
N ALA A 264 4.76 17.45 -8.94
CA ALA A 264 4.60 16.26 -8.11
C ALA A 264 3.54 16.48 -7.04
N TYR A 265 2.67 15.51 -6.90
CA TYR A 265 1.58 15.49 -5.91
C TYR A 265 1.84 14.34 -4.96
N LEU A 266 2.11 14.65 -3.69
CA LEU A 266 2.34 13.67 -2.64
C LEU A 266 1.09 13.58 -1.77
N THR A 267 0.47 12.40 -1.73
CA THR A 267 -0.66 12.10 -0.86
C THR A 267 -0.22 11.25 0.33
N PHE A 268 -0.89 11.38 1.46
CA PHE A 268 -0.66 10.58 2.66
C PHE A 268 -1.88 10.61 3.58
N ASP A 269 -1.99 9.64 4.48
CA ASP A 269 -2.99 9.65 5.53
C ASP A 269 -2.45 10.21 6.86
N ASN A 270 -3.35 10.66 7.72
CA ASN A 270 -3.06 11.06 9.08
C ASN A 270 -3.92 10.26 10.06
N SER A 271 -3.63 8.98 10.15
CA SER A 271 -4.38 8.09 11.04
C SER A 271 -3.56 6.92 11.55
N VAL A 272 -2.25 7.00 11.43
CA VAL A 272 -1.38 5.87 11.68
C VAL A 272 -1.80 5.08 12.92
N GLN A 273 -2.08 3.81 12.73
CA GLN A 273 -2.31 2.83 13.80
C GLN A 273 -3.35 3.26 14.84
N GLY A 274 -4.46 3.84 14.38
CA GLY A 274 -5.52 4.32 15.26
C GLY A 274 -5.24 5.69 15.89
N GLY A 275 -4.29 6.44 15.34
CA GLY A 275 -4.01 7.82 15.73
C GLY A 275 -5.23 8.73 15.60
N LYS A 276 -5.17 9.90 16.23
CA LYS A 276 -6.22 10.92 16.13
C LYS A 276 -6.09 11.64 14.79
N GLY A 277 -7.21 11.89 14.13
CA GLY A 277 -7.25 12.75 12.95
C GLY A 277 -7.25 11.99 11.64
N THR A 278 -8.19 11.13 11.45
CA THR A 278 -8.52 10.35 10.26
C THR A 278 -8.80 11.25 9.05
N ALA A 279 -7.75 11.62 8.32
CA ALA A 279 -7.86 12.49 7.16
C ALA A 279 -6.76 12.20 6.13
N LEU A 280 -7.08 12.47 4.87
CA LEU A 280 -6.16 12.38 3.75
C LEU A 280 -5.66 13.78 3.36
N PHE A 281 -4.39 13.84 3.05
CA PHE A 281 -3.69 15.08 2.72
C PHE A 281 -2.97 14.98 1.39
N VAL A 282 -2.79 16.14 0.74
CA VAL A 282 -1.93 16.30 -0.43
C VAL A 282 -0.98 17.48 -0.22
N SER A 283 0.24 17.33 -0.68
CA SER A 283 1.25 18.40 -0.83
C SER A 283 1.76 18.42 -2.26
N VAL A 284 2.11 19.58 -2.76
CA VAL A 284 2.51 19.79 -4.16
C VAL A 284 3.93 20.34 -4.20
N SER A 285 4.75 19.81 -5.10
CA SER A 285 6.02 20.36 -5.51
C SER A 285 5.96 20.78 -6.98
N THR A 286 6.41 22.00 -7.27
CA THR A 286 6.50 22.55 -8.62
C THR A 286 7.95 22.72 -9.07
N ASP A 287 8.91 22.29 -8.26
CA ASP A 287 10.34 22.44 -8.43
C ASP A 287 11.11 21.11 -8.31
N ARG A 288 10.49 20.01 -8.78
CA ARG A 288 11.08 18.67 -8.81
C ARG A 288 11.44 18.14 -7.42
N GLY A 289 10.62 18.45 -6.41
CA GLY A 289 10.77 17.94 -5.05
C GLY A 289 11.68 18.75 -4.14
N ALA A 290 12.28 19.84 -4.63
CA ALA A 290 13.14 20.71 -3.82
C ALA A 290 12.35 21.39 -2.68
N THR A 291 11.11 21.81 -2.96
CA THR A 291 10.19 22.34 -1.95
C THR A 291 8.77 21.79 -2.11
N TRP A 292 8.02 21.79 -1.01
CA TRP A 292 6.65 21.28 -0.96
C TRP A 292 5.71 22.31 -0.36
N SER A 293 4.51 22.38 -0.92
CA SER A 293 3.45 23.23 -0.38
C SER A 293 3.04 22.75 1.01
N LYS A 294 2.37 23.62 1.77
CA LYS A 294 1.67 23.19 2.99
C LYS A 294 0.65 22.10 2.64
N SER A 295 0.61 21.04 3.43
CA SER A 295 -0.33 19.93 3.24
C SER A 295 -1.77 20.42 3.31
N PHE A 296 -2.55 20.09 2.30
CA PHE A 296 -3.98 20.40 2.20
C PHE A 296 -4.80 19.14 2.48
N ARG A 297 -5.76 19.25 3.40
CA ARG A 297 -6.70 18.15 3.71
C ARG A 297 -7.79 18.08 2.67
N PHE A 298 -7.92 16.97 1.96
CA PHE A 298 -8.91 16.80 0.90
C PHE A 298 -10.04 15.83 1.24
N ALA A 299 -9.85 14.91 2.18
CA ALA A 299 -10.89 13.98 2.62
C ALA A 299 -10.75 13.69 4.12
N THR A 300 -11.80 13.16 4.70
CA THR A 300 -11.84 12.54 6.03
C THR A 300 -12.44 11.16 5.89
N PHE A 301 -12.06 10.23 6.75
CA PHE A 301 -12.54 8.86 6.75
C PHE A 301 -12.64 8.31 8.17
N GLN A 302 -13.29 7.17 8.31
CA GLN A 302 -13.38 6.41 9.54
C GLN A 302 -12.64 5.09 9.39
N ASN A 303 -11.60 4.90 10.20
CA ASN A 303 -10.92 3.61 10.27
C ASN A 303 -11.82 2.53 10.89
N PRO A 304 -11.69 1.29 10.44
CA PRO A 304 -12.28 0.13 11.11
C PRO A 304 -11.83 0.05 12.58
N VAL A 305 -12.68 -0.52 13.43
CA VAL A 305 -12.38 -0.69 14.86
C VAL A 305 -11.25 -1.71 15.05
N CYS A 306 -10.25 -1.35 15.85
CA CYS A 306 -9.09 -2.18 16.11
C CYS A 306 -9.31 -3.15 17.28
N LEU A 307 -9.11 -4.45 17.07
CA LEU A 307 -9.10 -5.47 18.12
C LEU A 307 -7.72 -5.69 18.77
N TYR A 308 -6.63 -5.30 18.10
CA TYR A 308 -5.26 -5.51 18.58
C TYR A 308 -4.51 -4.17 18.66
N PRO A 309 -4.84 -3.29 19.62
CA PRO A 309 -4.12 -2.03 19.77
C PRO A 309 -2.61 -2.24 19.98
N PRO A 310 -1.75 -1.38 19.39
CA PRO A 310 -2.05 -0.22 18.57
C PRO A 310 -2.03 -0.48 17.05
N TYR A 311 -1.83 -1.69 16.57
CA TYR A 311 -1.40 -2.03 15.23
C TYR A 311 -2.44 -2.79 14.40
N CYS A 312 -3.71 -2.49 14.54
CA CYS A 312 -4.70 -3.31 13.85
C CYS A 312 -5.95 -2.55 13.48
N PHE A 313 -6.53 -2.99 12.41
CA PHE A 313 -7.89 -2.69 12.04
C PHE A 313 -8.70 -3.99 12.09
N ASN A 314 -9.91 -3.94 12.64
CA ASN A 314 -10.78 -5.09 12.69
C ASN A 314 -11.94 -4.88 11.73
N ILE A 315 -12.03 -5.71 10.72
CA ILE A 315 -13.10 -5.66 9.75
C ILE A 315 -14.11 -6.74 10.07
N SER A 316 -15.33 -6.35 10.44
CA SER A 316 -16.48 -7.24 10.64
C SER A 316 -16.16 -8.54 11.36
N GLY A 317 -15.45 -8.45 12.48
CA GLY A 317 -15.13 -9.61 13.33
C GLY A 317 -13.97 -10.48 12.86
N ALA A 318 -13.26 -10.13 11.79
CA ALA A 318 -12.04 -10.83 11.40
C ALA A 318 -10.87 -10.42 12.29
N PRO A 319 -10.26 -11.33 13.06
CA PRO A 319 -9.20 -11.02 14.01
C PRO A 319 -7.83 -11.01 13.33
N PHE A 320 -7.62 -10.13 12.35
CA PHE A 320 -6.34 -9.96 11.68
C PHE A 320 -5.97 -8.47 11.59
N ARG A 321 -4.70 -8.19 11.38
CA ARG A 321 -4.25 -6.85 11.08
C ARG A 321 -4.57 -6.54 9.61
N ALA A 322 -5.57 -5.68 9.39
CA ALA A 322 -5.86 -5.13 8.08
C ALA A 322 -5.02 -3.87 7.82
N PRO A 323 -4.72 -3.54 6.56
CA PRO A 323 -4.14 -2.26 6.20
C PRO A 323 -5.04 -1.11 6.63
N GLY A 324 -4.45 0.08 6.77
CA GLY A 324 -5.16 1.33 7.00
C GLY A 324 -6.02 1.76 5.81
N SER A 325 -6.69 2.89 5.97
CA SER A 325 -7.43 3.55 4.88
C SER A 325 -6.47 4.40 4.04
N TYR A 326 -5.42 3.77 3.54
CA TYR A 326 -4.35 4.44 2.81
C TYR A 326 -4.83 5.04 1.48
N PRO A 327 -4.32 6.23 1.10
CA PRO A 327 -4.66 6.83 -0.18
C PRO A 327 -3.94 6.16 -1.33
N ALA A 328 -4.68 5.69 -2.33
CA ALA A 328 -4.13 5.20 -3.60
C ALA A 328 -4.29 6.30 -4.67
N PRO A 329 -3.27 7.15 -4.92
CA PRO A 329 -3.35 8.20 -5.92
C PRO A 329 -3.06 7.67 -7.32
N ALA A 330 -3.73 8.24 -8.32
CA ALA A 330 -3.38 8.06 -9.72
C ALA A 330 -3.65 9.37 -10.50
N PHE A 331 -2.77 9.70 -11.43
CA PHE A 331 -2.90 10.89 -12.26
C PHE A 331 -3.37 10.52 -13.67
N ASP A 332 -4.41 11.20 -14.14
CA ASP A 332 -4.87 11.10 -15.53
C ASP A 332 -4.32 12.28 -16.34
N PRO A 333 -3.36 12.05 -17.22
CA PRO A 333 -2.80 13.11 -18.07
C PRO A 333 -3.79 13.59 -19.15
N THR A 334 -4.86 12.85 -19.44
CA THR A 334 -5.83 13.20 -20.47
C THR A 334 -6.79 14.28 -19.96
N THR A 335 -7.26 14.12 -18.73
CA THR A 335 -8.21 15.05 -18.09
C THR A 335 -7.53 16.02 -17.11
N HIS A 336 -6.22 15.91 -16.90
CA HIS A 336 -5.45 16.67 -15.90
C HIS A 336 -6.05 16.54 -14.48
N ARG A 337 -6.44 15.33 -14.12
CA ARG A 337 -7.06 15.06 -12.82
C ARG A 337 -6.19 14.14 -11.96
N LEU A 338 -6.10 14.50 -10.70
CA LEU A 338 -5.61 13.63 -9.65
C LEU A 338 -6.80 12.89 -9.05
N TYR A 339 -6.81 11.57 -9.19
CA TYR A 339 -7.76 10.67 -8.53
C TYR A 339 -7.12 10.08 -7.28
N VAL A 340 -7.90 9.87 -6.22
CA VAL A 340 -7.48 9.14 -5.02
C VAL A 340 -8.60 8.19 -4.60
N ALA A 341 -8.28 6.90 -4.55
CA ALA A 341 -9.13 5.90 -3.94
C ALA A 341 -8.67 5.62 -2.50
N TYR A 342 -9.60 5.26 -1.62
CA TYR A 342 -9.30 4.92 -0.23
C TYR A 342 -10.46 4.13 0.38
N THR A 343 -10.21 3.47 1.51
CA THR A 343 -11.25 2.75 2.26
C THR A 343 -11.90 3.69 3.31
N ASP A 344 -13.23 3.62 3.45
CA ASP A 344 -13.98 4.30 4.51
C ASP A 344 -15.10 3.40 5.04
N ILE A 345 -15.55 3.63 6.26
CA ILE A 345 -16.70 2.92 6.84
C ILE A 345 -17.98 3.66 6.46
N VAL A 346 -18.76 3.06 5.58
CA VAL A 346 -20.05 3.58 5.13
C VAL A 346 -21.17 2.65 5.61
N ALA A 347 -22.06 3.16 6.42
CA ALA A 347 -23.18 2.39 7.01
C ALA A 347 -22.73 1.09 7.72
N GLY A 348 -21.55 1.11 8.34
CA GLY A 348 -20.98 -0.02 9.10
C GLY A 348 -20.21 -1.04 8.25
N THR A 349 -20.02 -0.81 6.96
CA THR A 349 -19.25 -1.67 6.05
C THR A 349 -18.08 -0.90 5.46
N ALA A 350 -16.92 -1.53 5.36
CA ALA A 350 -15.77 -0.95 4.69
C ALA A 350 -16.04 -0.92 3.17
N GLN A 351 -16.04 0.28 2.60
CA GLN A 351 -16.27 0.53 1.18
C GLN A 351 -15.08 1.27 0.58
N VAL A 352 -14.81 1.04 -0.69
CA VAL A 352 -13.86 1.85 -1.45
C VAL A 352 -14.58 3.13 -1.92
N LEU A 353 -13.96 4.26 -1.64
CA LEU A 353 -14.39 5.57 -2.12
C LEU A 353 -13.36 6.13 -3.11
N LEU A 354 -13.85 6.92 -4.06
CA LEU A 354 -13.04 7.69 -5.00
C LEU A 354 -13.36 9.17 -4.87
N THR A 355 -12.34 10.00 -4.88
CA THR A 355 -12.43 11.46 -5.03
C THR A 355 -11.39 11.94 -6.03
N SER A 356 -11.59 13.11 -6.60
CA SER A 356 -10.64 13.67 -7.57
C SER A 356 -10.62 15.20 -7.55
N ALA A 357 -9.52 15.76 -8.00
CA ALA A 357 -9.37 17.20 -8.21
C ALA A 357 -8.77 17.47 -9.60
N ASP A 358 -9.19 18.56 -10.22
CA ASP A 358 -8.45 19.16 -11.32
C ASP A 358 -7.19 19.80 -10.76
N VAL A 359 -6.02 19.44 -11.33
CA VAL A 359 -4.73 19.91 -10.78
C VAL A 359 -4.46 21.39 -11.01
N SER A 360 -5.28 22.08 -11.80
CA SER A 360 -5.25 23.54 -11.89
C SER A 360 -5.69 24.24 -10.60
N ASP A 361 -6.53 23.55 -9.79
CA ASP A 361 -6.89 23.96 -8.42
C ASP A 361 -7.02 22.73 -7.49
N ILE A 362 -5.92 22.28 -6.95
CA ILE A 362 -5.83 21.12 -6.06
C ILE A 362 -6.54 21.32 -4.71
N THR A 363 -7.13 22.48 -4.47
CA THR A 363 -7.96 22.72 -3.28
C THR A 363 -9.43 22.39 -3.48
N GLN A 364 -9.85 22.11 -4.71
CA GLN A 364 -11.24 21.78 -5.08
C GLN A 364 -11.38 20.29 -5.42
N TRP A 365 -11.76 19.50 -4.43
CA TRP A 365 -11.98 18.07 -4.58
C TRP A 365 -13.47 17.75 -4.78
N SER A 366 -13.73 16.73 -5.59
CA SER A 366 -15.07 16.17 -5.74
C SER A 366 -15.55 15.58 -4.41
N LYS A 367 -16.87 15.53 -4.21
CA LYS A 367 -17.40 14.75 -3.09
C LYS A 367 -17.06 13.28 -3.28
N PRO A 368 -16.47 12.61 -2.26
CA PRO A 368 -16.18 11.20 -2.37
C PRO A 368 -17.41 10.36 -2.71
N ALA A 369 -17.26 9.44 -3.66
CA ALA A 369 -18.29 8.54 -4.11
C ALA A 369 -17.88 7.08 -3.92
N ILE A 370 -18.83 6.19 -3.59
CA ILE A 370 -18.55 4.77 -3.42
C ILE A 370 -18.27 4.15 -4.78
N VAL A 371 -17.15 3.44 -4.90
CA VAL A 371 -16.77 2.67 -6.06
C VAL A 371 -17.49 1.33 -6.05
N ALA A 372 -18.34 1.07 -7.06
CA ALA A 372 -19.04 -0.21 -7.25
C ALA A 372 -19.55 -0.80 -5.92
N PRO A 373 -20.62 -0.25 -5.32
CA PRO A 373 -21.09 -0.63 -3.98
C PRO A 373 -21.14 -2.14 -3.74
N ALA A 374 -20.60 -2.60 -2.59
CA ALA A 374 -20.48 -4.00 -2.25
C ALA A 374 -21.31 -4.35 -1.01
N SER A 375 -21.76 -5.61 -0.93
CA SER A 375 -22.48 -6.14 0.23
C SER A 375 -21.58 -6.55 1.39
N GLY A 376 -20.26 -6.65 1.14
CA GLY A 376 -19.23 -6.98 2.13
C GLY A 376 -18.13 -5.93 2.17
N ASP A 377 -17.22 -6.08 3.12
CA ASP A 377 -16.08 -5.20 3.28
C ASP A 377 -15.12 -5.27 2.10
N ARG A 378 -14.65 -4.12 1.65
CA ARG A 378 -13.57 -3.95 0.70
C ARG A 378 -12.47 -3.10 1.31
N ILE A 379 -11.25 -3.61 1.28
CA ILE A 379 -10.08 -2.98 1.91
C ILE A 379 -8.85 -3.13 1.02
N ASN A 380 -7.78 -2.44 1.39
CA ASN A 380 -6.50 -2.50 0.68
C ASN A 380 -6.69 -2.18 -0.81
N VAL A 381 -7.17 -0.98 -1.08
CA VAL A 381 -7.44 -0.54 -2.46
C VAL A 381 -6.17 0.02 -3.08
N GLU A 382 -5.91 -0.41 -4.30
CA GLU A 382 -4.92 0.18 -5.19
C GLU A 382 -5.62 0.75 -6.44
N LEU A 383 -5.08 1.83 -7.00
CA LEU A 383 -5.64 2.55 -8.15
C LEU A 383 -4.57 2.82 -9.19
N SER A 384 -4.92 2.61 -10.44
CA SER A 384 -4.11 3.02 -11.59
C SER A 384 -5.01 3.63 -12.67
N VAL A 385 -4.44 4.50 -13.50
CA VAL A 385 -5.11 5.08 -14.68
C VAL A 385 -4.40 4.62 -15.93
N GLU A 386 -5.14 4.13 -16.93
CA GLU A 386 -4.57 3.79 -18.23
C GLU A 386 -4.15 5.07 -18.96
N PRO A 387 -2.85 5.24 -19.28
CA PRO A 387 -2.40 6.37 -20.05
C PRO A 387 -3.04 6.39 -21.44
N GLY A 388 -3.71 7.47 -21.79
CA GLY A 388 -4.32 7.70 -23.11
C GLY A 388 -5.83 7.43 -23.18
N SER A 389 -6.40 6.48 -22.43
CA SER A 389 -7.87 6.31 -22.37
C SER A 389 -8.50 6.95 -21.13
N GLY A 390 -7.72 7.17 -20.07
CA GLY A 390 -8.23 7.63 -18.78
C GLY A 390 -9.03 6.55 -18.03
N ARG A 391 -8.97 5.28 -18.45
CA ARG A 391 -9.65 4.19 -17.75
C ARG A 391 -9.08 4.06 -16.33
N LEU A 392 -9.96 4.04 -15.36
CA LEU A 392 -9.63 3.80 -13.96
C LEU A 392 -9.67 2.28 -13.70
N ASP A 393 -8.61 1.75 -13.15
CA ASP A 393 -8.47 0.35 -12.76
C ASP A 393 -8.15 0.27 -11.27
N LEU A 394 -8.95 -0.47 -10.52
CA LEU A 394 -8.77 -0.66 -9.08
C LEU A 394 -8.67 -2.14 -8.73
N MET A 395 -7.91 -2.41 -7.71
CA MET A 395 -7.84 -3.70 -7.04
C MET A 395 -8.22 -3.54 -5.57
N THR A 396 -8.88 -4.53 -5.00
CA THR A 396 -9.21 -4.53 -3.56
C THR A 396 -9.38 -5.96 -3.04
N ASN A 397 -9.06 -6.19 -1.78
CA ASN A 397 -9.51 -7.35 -1.06
C ASN A 397 -11.01 -7.21 -0.79
N ASP A 398 -11.79 -8.23 -1.15
CA ASP A 398 -13.25 -8.17 -1.22
C ASP A 398 -13.89 -9.33 -0.47
N ARG A 399 -14.76 -9.05 0.50
CA ARG A 399 -15.48 -10.04 1.29
C ARG A 399 -16.92 -10.27 0.86
N SER A 400 -17.38 -9.60 -0.19
CA SER A 400 -18.77 -9.66 -0.67
C SER A 400 -19.17 -11.02 -1.24
N TYR A 401 -18.21 -11.84 -1.68
CA TYR A 401 -18.46 -13.17 -2.27
C TYR A 401 -18.75 -14.26 -1.24
N SER A 402 -18.48 -14.00 0.03
CA SER A 402 -18.55 -14.98 1.12
C SER A 402 -19.48 -14.58 2.27
N GLY A 403 -20.34 -13.58 2.05
CA GLY A 403 -21.17 -13.04 3.12
C GLY A 403 -20.36 -12.40 4.23
N ASN A 404 -19.29 -11.69 3.85
CA ASN A 404 -18.41 -10.94 4.74
C ASN A 404 -17.56 -11.78 5.70
N THR A 405 -17.18 -13.01 5.29
CA THR A 405 -16.40 -13.93 6.13
C THR A 405 -15.01 -14.24 5.61
N LEU A 406 -14.86 -14.39 4.29
CA LEU A 406 -13.62 -14.77 3.64
C LEU A 406 -13.15 -13.67 2.66
N PHE A 407 -11.89 -13.71 2.28
CA PHE A 407 -11.31 -12.80 1.30
C PHE A 407 -11.29 -13.39 -0.10
N ASP A 408 -11.50 -12.51 -1.04
CA ASP A 408 -11.25 -12.61 -2.47
C ASP A 408 -10.49 -11.37 -2.92
N VAL A 409 -10.07 -11.34 -4.18
CA VAL A 409 -9.58 -10.14 -4.85
C VAL A 409 -10.53 -9.78 -5.96
N SER A 410 -10.94 -8.52 -5.99
CA SER A 410 -11.75 -7.92 -7.05
C SER A 410 -10.94 -6.93 -7.86
N TYR A 411 -11.07 -7.03 -9.18
CA TYR A 411 -10.72 -5.99 -10.14
C TYR A 411 -11.96 -5.18 -10.46
N ILE A 412 -11.84 -3.85 -10.39
CA ILE A 412 -12.95 -2.92 -10.61
C ILE A 412 -12.47 -1.88 -11.62
N THR A 413 -13.26 -1.63 -12.67
CA THR A 413 -12.85 -0.72 -13.74
C THR A 413 -13.98 0.24 -14.15
N SER A 414 -13.56 1.43 -14.59
CA SER A 414 -14.44 2.47 -15.13
C SER A 414 -13.79 3.11 -16.35
N ALA A 415 -14.57 3.25 -17.43
CA ALA A 415 -14.14 3.93 -18.65
C ALA A 415 -14.77 5.34 -18.80
N ASP A 416 -15.46 5.83 -17.75
CA ASP A 416 -16.25 7.06 -17.76
C ASP A 416 -15.99 7.90 -16.49
N GLU A 417 -14.73 8.02 -16.10
CA GLU A 417 -14.28 8.83 -14.97
C GLU A 417 -14.94 8.46 -13.62
N GLY A 418 -15.35 7.19 -13.45
CA GLY A 418 -15.99 6.71 -12.23
C GLY A 418 -17.50 6.89 -12.19
N SER A 419 -18.13 7.25 -13.31
CA SER A 419 -19.58 7.37 -13.40
C SER A 419 -20.28 6.01 -13.39
N SER A 420 -19.65 4.98 -13.97
CA SER A 420 -20.10 3.59 -13.90
C SER A 420 -18.92 2.63 -13.68
N TRP A 421 -19.21 1.45 -13.14
CA TRP A 421 -18.20 0.48 -12.74
C TRP A 421 -18.54 -0.93 -13.18
N ALA A 422 -17.54 -1.65 -13.69
CA ALA A 422 -17.59 -3.09 -13.87
C ALA A 422 -16.70 -3.76 -12.80
N THR A 423 -17.13 -4.93 -12.30
CA THR A 423 -16.39 -5.68 -11.28
C THR A 423 -16.16 -7.11 -11.77
N THR A 424 -14.92 -7.58 -11.67
CA THR A 424 -14.50 -8.95 -11.98
C THR A 424 -13.87 -9.57 -10.75
N ARG A 425 -14.37 -10.74 -10.32
CA ARG A 425 -13.73 -11.56 -9.29
C ARG A 425 -12.46 -12.18 -9.88
N VAL A 426 -11.31 -11.89 -9.29
CA VAL A 426 -9.99 -12.37 -9.75
C VAL A 426 -9.66 -13.75 -9.16
N THR A 427 -9.87 -13.92 -7.87
CA THR A 427 -9.63 -15.18 -7.18
C THR A 427 -10.71 -16.22 -7.50
N LYS A 428 -10.31 -17.48 -7.65
CA LYS A 428 -11.24 -18.59 -7.91
C LYS A 428 -11.82 -19.17 -6.62
N THR A 429 -11.11 -19.00 -5.52
CA THR A 429 -11.46 -19.56 -4.20
C THR A 429 -11.27 -18.50 -3.14
N SER A 430 -12.30 -18.32 -2.31
CA SER A 430 -12.22 -17.48 -1.13
C SER A 430 -11.35 -18.13 -0.05
N TRP A 431 -10.67 -17.34 0.75
CA TRP A 431 -9.79 -17.80 1.82
C TRP A 431 -9.98 -16.99 3.10
N ASP A 432 -9.62 -17.58 4.24
CA ASP A 432 -9.73 -16.95 5.56
C ASP A 432 -8.43 -16.22 5.91
N PRO A 433 -8.39 -14.87 5.89
CA PRO A 433 -7.18 -14.12 6.20
C PRO A 433 -6.72 -14.27 7.66
N SER A 434 -7.60 -14.70 8.57
CA SER A 434 -7.24 -14.93 9.97
C SER A 434 -6.47 -16.24 10.20
N ALA A 435 -6.52 -17.15 9.23
CA ALA A 435 -5.81 -18.42 9.27
C ALA A 435 -4.38 -18.35 8.72
N TYR A 436 -4.00 -17.23 8.12
CA TYR A 436 -2.69 -17.00 7.48
C TYR A 436 -2.01 -15.78 8.09
N GLY A 437 -0.70 -15.72 7.99
CA GLY A 437 0.01 -14.57 8.55
C GLY A 437 1.52 -14.75 8.53
N VAL A 438 2.16 -13.75 9.11
CA VAL A 438 3.62 -13.70 9.25
C VAL A 438 4.07 -14.39 10.55
N PRO A 439 5.29 -14.91 10.64
CA PRO A 439 5.82 -15.54 11.85
C PRO A 439 5.72 -14.61 13.06
N CYS A 440 5.28 -15.16 14.19
CA CYS A 440 5.12 -14.41 15.44
C CYS A 440 5.41 -15.31 16.65
N SER A 441 6.61 -15.18 17.21
CA SER A 441 7.03 -16.00 18.36
C SER A 441 6.23 -15.77 19.64
N SER A 442 5.57 -14.62 19.78
CA SER A 442 4.73 -14.27 20.93
C SER A 442 3.23 -14.56 20.73
N CYS A 443 2.84 -15.01 19.53
CA CYS A 443 1.44 -15.30 19.21
C CYS A 443 1.11 -16.78 19.53
N ALA A 444 -0.12 -17.04 20.01
CA ALA A 444 -0.53 -18.38 20.46
C ALA A 444 -0.40 -19.47 19.37
N ASN A 445 -0.62 -19.11 18.10
CA ASN A 445 -0.55 -20.02 16.96
C ASN A 445 0.76 -19.91 16.17
N GLY A 446 1.76 -19.17 16.68
CA GLY A 446 3.03 -18.94 15.99
C GLY A 446 2.96 -17.98 14.80
N ILE A 447 1.79 -17.45 14.47
CA ILE A 447 1.58 -16.48 13.40
C ILE A 447 0.83 -15.24 13.89
N ARG A 448 1.11 -14.10 13.25
CA ARG A 448 0.28 -12.89 13.34
C ARG A 448 -0.51 -12.79 12.03
N PRO A 449 -1.84 -12.86 12.08
CA PRO A 449 -2.67 -12.63 10.89
C PRO A 449 -2.44 -11.21 10.33
N PHE A 450 -1.73 -11.13 9.21
CA PHE A 450 -1.34 -9.88 8.58
C PHE A 450 -1.01 -10.12 7.11
N ILE A 451 -1.72 -9.46 6.21
CA ILE A 451 -1.57 -9.65 4.76
C ILE A 451 -0.67 -8.60 4.10
N GLY A 452 -0.11 -7.68 4.89
CA GLY A 452 0.62 -6.51 4.37
C GLY A 452 -0.23 -5.23 4.38
N ASP A 453 0.42 -4.14 4.12
CA ASP A 453 -0.18 -2.80 4.14
C ASP A 453 -0.50 -2.28 2.72
N TYR A 454 0.09 -2.85 1.66
CA TYR A 454 -0.11 -2.46 0.27
C TYR A 454 0.07 -3.63 -0.71
N ASP A 455 -0.50 -3.47 -1.88
CA ASP A 455 -0.44 -4.37 -3.04
C ASP A 455 -0.03 -3.55 -4.29
N GLY A 456 -0.22 -4.07 -5.50
CA GLY A 456 0.13 -3.34 -6.73
C GLY A 456 -0.87 -3.52 -7.85
N ILE A 457 -1.17 -2.43 -8.58
CA ILE A 457 -1.92 -2.46 -9.84
C ILE A 457 -1.32 -1.47 -10.84
N ILE A 458 -1.19 -1.89 -12.08
CA ILE A 458 -0.79 -1.04 -13.21
C ILE A 458 -1.76 -1.24 -14.38
N SER A 459 -2.35 -0.15 -14.82
CA SER A 459 -3.18 -0.12 -16.03
C SER A 459 -2.31 -0.23 -17.28
N LEU A 460 -2.72 -1.09 -18.19
CA LEU A 460 -2.09 -1.33 -19.49
C LEU A 460 -3.13 -1.17 -20.61
N PRO A 461 -2.72 -0.89 -21.84
CA PRO A 461 -3.65 -0.87 -22.98
C PRO A 461 -4.45 -2.18 -23.08
N GLY A 462 -5.78 -2.09 -22.84
CA GLY A 462 -6.72 -3.21 -22.90
C GLY A 462 -6.59 -4.25 -21.78
N SER A 463 -5.82 -3.99 -20.72
CA SER A 463 -5.71 -4.90 -19.57
C SER A 463 -5.22 -4.15 -18.31
N ALA A 464 -5.22 -4.84 -17.16
CA ALA A 464 -4.52 -4.42 -15.97
C ALA A 464 -3.66 -5.58 -15.45
N ALA A 465 -2.49 -5.25 -14.93
CA ALA A 465 -1.60 -6.15 -14.19
C ALA A 465 -1.72 -5.84 -12.70
N MET A 466 -1.82 -6.87 -11.86
CA MET A 466 -1.95 -6.68 -10.42
C MET A 466 -1.20 -7.74 -9.63
N THR A 467 -0.72 -7.38 -8.45
CA THR A 467 -0.11 -8.28 -7.47
C THR A 467 -0.79 -8.11 -6.12
N TRP A 468 -0.88 -9.19 -5.37
CA TRP A 468 -1.46 -9.17 -4.02
C TRP A 468 -0.89 -10.28 -3.15
N THR A 469 -1.05 -10.11 -1.84
CA THR A 469 -0.77 -11.14 -0.85
C THR A 469 -1.93 -12.11 -0.74
N GLY A 470 -1.67 -13.39 -0.90
CA GLY A 470 -2.67 -14.46 -0.82
C GLY A 470 -2.20 -15.68 -0.03
N PRO A 471 -3.09 -16.69 0.14
CA PRO A 471 -2.79 -17.88 0.92
C PRO A 471 -1.72 -18.73 0.25
N GLY A 472 -0.65 -19.01 0.97
CA GLY A 472 0.41 -19.91 0.54
C GLY A 472 0.06 -21.38 0.73
N LYS A 473 0.87 -22.25 0.15
CA LYS A 473 0.80 -23.69 0.40
C LYS A 473 1.44 -24.01 1.75
N THR A 474 0.95 -25.06 2.38
CA THR A 474 1.55 -25.64 3.57
C THR A 474 2.92 -26.23 3.22
N PHE A 475 3.99 -25.64 3.75
CA PHE A 475 5.34 -26.17 3.65
C PHE A 475 5.96 -26.30 5.04
N GLY A 476 6.47 -27.49 5.37
CA GLY A 476 7.26 -27.74 6.58
C GLY A 476 6.59 -27.31 7.88
N THR A 477 7.26 -26.45 8.64
CA THR A 477 6.82 -25.99 9.96
C THR A 477 5.83 -24.82 9.94
N TYR A 478 5.59 -24.21 8.77
CA TYR A 478 4.67 -23.07 8.62
C TYR A 478 3.46 -23.47 7.76
N PRO A 479 2.41 -24.04 8.36
CA PRO A 479 1.26 -24.54 7.60
C PRO A 479 0.36 -23.45 6.99
N THR A 480 0.63 -22.17 7.26
CA THR A 480 -0.25 -21.04 6.96
C THR A 480 0.55 -19.82 6.49
N ASN A 481 1.52 -20.02 5.58
CA ASN A 481 2.29 -18.94 5.00
C ASN A 481 1.47 -18.13 3.99
N LEU A 482 1.96 -16.95 3.68
CA LEU A 482 1.46 -16.05 2.65
C LEU A 482 2.39 -16.09 1.44
N GLU A 483 1.84 -15.89 0.25
CA GLU A 483 2.61 -15.82 -0.99
C GLU A 483 2.17 -14.64 -1.85
N VAL A 484 3.05 -14.21 -2.74
CA VAL A 484 2.76 -13.21 -3.77
C VAL A 484 1.99 -13.87 -4.91
N TYR A 485 0.88 -13.28 -5.29
CA TYR A 485 0.12 -13.65 -6.49
C TYR A 485 0.16 -12.53 -7.51
N PHE A 486 0.03 -12.91 -8.76
CA PHE A 486 -0.12 -12.00 -9.90
C PHE A 486 -1.38 -12.33 -10.69
N ALA A 487 -2.03 -11.30 -11.22
CA ALA A 487 -3.03 -11.47 -12.28
C ALA A 487 -2.85 -10.46 -13.40
N SER A 488 -3.20 -10.90 -14.61
CA SER A 488 -3.52 -10.03 -15.73
C SER A 488 -5.00 -10.17 -16.04
N VAL A 489 -5.71 -9.07 -16.10
CA VAL A 489 -7.16 -9.01 -16.27
C VAL A 489 -7.49 -8.10 -17.45
N SER A 490 -8.35 -8.58 -18.36
CA SER A 490 -8.94 -7.74 -19.41
C SER A 490 -10.26 -7.14 -18.90
N PRO A 491 -10.55 -5.84 -19.13
CA PRO A 491 -11.77 -5.17 -18.72
C PRO A 491 -13.04 -5.76 -19.32
#